data_1ef2aa3bc7302a0388fd6f8fde7d8e33
#
_entry.id   1ef2aa3bc7302a0388fd6f8fde7d8e33
#
_cell.length_a   1.000
_cell.length_b   1.000
_cell.length_c   1.000
_cell.angle_alpha   90.00
_cell.angle_beta   90.00
_cell.angle_gamma   90.00
#
_symmetry.space_group_name_H-M   'P 1'
#
loop_
_entity.id
_entity.type
_entity.pdbx_description
1 polymer ?
#
loop_
_entity_poly.entity_id
_entity_poly.type
_entity_poly.pdbx_seq_one_letter_code
_entity_poly.pdbx_strand_id
1 'polypeptide(L)'
;MKWNDEGILLTTKPYGENSYIVEVFTSRHGRHLGMVRGMSLKKNIATFQPGTQLDLSWSARLNEHLGIFIMDPTKTRAAGLIKNKLRLSGFNSMVSLILATLPEREPLNEFYKKTMLLLDSTENNENWVKSYLIWELFLLQELGYGLDLSTCAI
;
A
#
# COMPACT_ATOMS: atom_id res chain seq x y z
N MET A 1 -9.05 19.17 9.44
CA MET A 1 -8.14 18.16 10.00
C MET A 1 -6.94 17.99 9.12
N LYS A 2 -5.79 17.74 9.70
CA LYS A 2 -4.52 17.56 8.95
C LYS A 2 -3.62 16.57 9.69
N TRP A 3 -2.94 15.70 8.95
CA TRP A 3 -1.92 14.80 9.47
C TRP A 3 -0.83 14.53 8.43
N ASN A 4 0.33 14.09 8.89
CA ASN A 4 1.45 13.65 8.07
C ASN A 4 1.78 12.19 8.43
N ASP A 5 2.12 11.39 7.43
CA ASP A 5 2.46 9.98 7.59
C ASP A 5 3.35 9.50 6.44
N GLU A 6 3.85 8.30 6.55
CA GLU A 6 4.44 7.55 5.44
C GLU A 6 3.46 6.48 4.95
N GLY A 7 3.56 6.10 3.69
CA GLY A 7 2.67 5.10 3.13
C GLY A 7 3.15 4.52 1.81
N ILE A 8 2.37 3.59 1.30
CA ILE A 8 2.58 2.92 0.02
C ILE A 8 1.40 3.24 -0.87
N LEU A 9 1.68 3.67 -2.11
CA LEU A 9 0.64 3.86 -3.11
C LEU A 9 0.09 2.51 -3.56
N LEU A 10 -1.21 2.31 -3.42
CA LEU A 10 -1.91 1.10 -3.83
C LEU A 10 -2.56 1.27 -5.21
N THR A 11 -3.32 2.34 -5.40
CA THR A 11 -4.00 2.63 -6.66
C THR A 11 -4.00 4.11 -6.99
N THR A 12 -4.10 4.41 -8.27
CA THR A 12 -4.28 5.76 -8.80
C THR A 12 -5.31 5.73 -9.90
N LYS A 13 -6.38 6.52 -9.78
CA LYS A 13 -7.46 6.60 -10.77
C LYS A 13 -7.65 8.06 -11.19
N PRO A 14 -7.70 8.36 -12.51
CA PRO A 14 -8.05 9.70 -12.98
C PRO A 14 -9.41 10.15 -12.46
N TYR A 15 -9.53 11.41 -12.08
CA TYR A 15 -10.75 12.04 -11.63
C TYR A 15 -10.86 13.47 -12.18
N GLY A 16 -11.72 13.65 -13.18
CA GLY A 16 -11.80 14.92 -13.92
C GLY A 16 -10.53 15.21 -14.74
N GLU A 17 -10.34 16.47 -15.11
CA GLU A 17 -9.27 16.85 -16.04
C GLU A 17 -7.87 16.89 -15.39
N ASN A 18 -7.78 17.31 -14.12
CA ASN A 18 -6.51 17.61 -13.45
C ASN A 18 -6.41 17.04 -12.04
N SER A 19 -7.15 15.98 -11.73
CA SER A 19 -7.14 15.36 -10.41
C SER A 19 -7.05 13.85 -10.52
N TYR A 20 -6.63 13.22 -9.44
CA TYR A 20 -6.61 11.77 -9.28
C TYR A 20 -7.17 11.41 -7.90
N ILE A 21 -7.90 10.31 -7.82
CA ILE A 21 -8.18 9.65 -6.56
C ILE A 21 -7.09 8.60 -6.37
N VAL A 22 -6.42 8.67 -5.25
CA VAL A 22 -5.38 7.73 -4.86
C VAL A 22 -5.81 6.99 -3.61
N GLU A 23 -5.37 5.76 -3.52
CA GLU A 23 -5.52 4.94 -2.33
C GLU A 23 -4.15 4.52 -1.85
N VAL A 24 -3.88 4.78 -0.58
CA VAL A 24 -2.60 4.54 0.07
C VAL A 24 -2.79 3.66 1.30
N PHE A 25 -1.80 2.82 1.61
CA PHE A 25 -1.71 2.14 2.90
C PHE A 25 -0.65 2.83 3.73
N THR A 26 -1.06 3.41 4.84
CA THR A 26 -0.22 4.27 5.68
C THR A 26 0.17 3.60 6.99
N SER A 27 1.26 4.08 7.58
CA SER A 27 1.80 3.51 8.82
C SER A 27 0.86 3.67 10.02
N ARG A 28 0.23 4.85 10.18
CA ARG A 28 -0.53 5.22 11.38
C ARG A 28 -2.02 5.48 11.15
N HIS A 29 -2.44 5.63 9.89
CA HIS A 29 -3.82 5.97 9.54
C HIS A 29 -4.51 4.88 8.69
N GLY A 30 -3.84 3.72 8.53
CA GLY A 30 -4.38 2.59 7.79
C GLY A 30 -4.54 2.82 6.29
N ARG A 31 -5.44 2.09 5.66
CA ARG A 31 -5.80 2.27 4.25
C ARG A 31 -6.65 3.54 4.10
N HIS A 32 -6.23 4.45 3.26
CA HIS A 32 -6.84 5.77 3.16
C HIS A 32 -6.99 6.23 1.71
N LEU A 33 -8.19 6.70 1.35
CA LEU A 33 -8.46 7.36 0.08
C LEU A 33 -8.28 8.87 0.21
N GLY A 34 -7.87 9.50 -0.89
CA GLY A 34 -7.80 10.95 -0.97
C GLY A 34 -7.62 11.43 -2.40
N MET A 35 -7.81 12.72 -2.60
CA MET A 35 -7.64 13.37 -3.90
C MET A 35 -6.26 14.00 -3.99
N VAL A 36 -5.62 13.86 -5.13
CA VAL A 36 -4.42 14.61 -5.51
C VAL A 36 -4.79 15.56 -6.64
N ARG A 37 -4.47 16.84 -6.47
CA ARG A 37 -4.73 17.88 -7.47
C ARG A 37 -3.45 18.25 -8.22
N GLY A 38 -3.60 18.60 -9.49
CA GLY A 38 -2.57 19.27 -10.28
C GLY A 38 -1.81 18.36 -11.23
N MET A 39 -0.99 19.01 -12.05
CA MET A 39 -0.27 18.39 -13.18
C MET A 39 0.94 17.54 -12.77
N SER A 40 1.30 17.49 -11.48
CA SER A 40 2.50 16.78 -11.02
C SER A 40 2.43 15.26 -11.29
N LEU A 41 1.25 14.64 -11.16
CA LEU A 41 1.09 13.23 -11.49
C LEU A 41 1.21 12.94 -12.99
N LYS A 42 0.69 13.81 -13.88
CA LYS A 42 0.84 13.63 -15.33
C LYS A 42 2.31 13.72 -15.79
N LYS A 43 3.11 14.61 -15.18
CA LYS A 43 4.53 14.76 -15.49
C LYS A 43 5.38 13.61 -14.93
N ASN A 44 4.95 12.99 -13.82
CA ASN A 44 5.71 12.01 -13.07
C ASN A 44 4.97 10.67 -12.96
N ILE A 45 4.18 10.30 -13.96
CA ILE A 45 3.36 9.07 -13.92
C ILE A 45 4.21 7.81 -13.69
N ALA A 46 5.45 7.81 -14.17
CA ALA A 46 6.40 6.73 -13.92
C ALA A 46 6.85 6.64 -12.46
N THR A 47 6.80 7.74 -11.73
CA THR A 47 7.18 7.82 -10.33
C THR A 47 6.02 7.41 -9.41
N PHE A 48 4.79 7.83 -9.75
CA PHE A 48 3.59 7.54 -8.96
C PHE A 48 2.89 6.25 -9.43
N GLN A 49 3.62 5.16 -9.43
CA GLN A 49 3.09 3.82 -9.70
C GLN A 49 2.76 3.09 -8.39
N PRO A 50 1.82 2.13 -8.40
CA PRO A 50 1.59 1.25 -7.25
C PRO A 50 2.90 0.66 -6.72
N GLY A 51 3.06 0.63 -5.40
CA GLY A 51 4.29 0.22 -4.72
C GLY A 51 5.28 1.34 -4.44
N THR A 52 5.04 2.55 -4.93
CA THR A 52 5.84 3.71 -4.55
C THR A 52 5.62 4.05 -3.09
N GLN A 53 6.71 4.16 -2.35
CA GLN A 53 6.72 4.64 -0.98
C GLN A 53 6.70 6.16 -0.97
N LEU A 54 5.90 6.73 -0.09
CA LEU A 54 5.55 8.15 -0.08
C LEU A 54 5.66 8.72 1.32
N ASP A 55 6.14 9.95 1.40
CA ASP A 55 5.80 10.85 2.50
C ASP A 55 4.49 11.56 2.15
N LEU A 56 3.55 11.59 3.08
CA LEU A 56 2.18 12.00 2.87
C LEU A 56 1.78 13.14 3.79
N SER A 57 1.09 14.14 3.24
CA SER A 57 0.33 15.11 4.01
C SER A 57 -1.12 15.07 3.55
N TRP A 58 -2.04 14.75 4.44
CA TRP A 58 -3.47 14.74 4.18
C TRP A 58 -4.16 15.88 4.90
N SER A 59 -5.18 16.47 4.25
CA SER A 59 -6.00 17.52 4.85
C SER A 59 -7.44 17.44 4.36
N ALA A 60 -8.40 17.66 5.28
CA ALA A 60 -9.82 17.78 4.99
C ALA A 60 -10.50 18.71 6.00
N ARG A 61 -11.71 19.18 5.67
CA ARG A 61 -12.54 19.96 6.62
C ARG A 61 -13.04 19.08 7.75
N LEU A 62 -13.54 17.89 7.42
CA LEU A 62 -14.02 16.87 8.36
C LEU A 62 -13.27 15.57 8.12
N ASN A 63 -13.17 14.77 9.17
CA ASN A 63 -12.40 13.50 9.12
C ASN A 63 -12.98 12.49 8.12
N GLU A 64 -14.29 12.50 7.96
CA GLU A 64 -15.04 11.62 7.05
C GLU A 64 -14.95 12.02 5.57
N HIS A 65 -14.45 13.23 5.27
CA HIS A 65 -14.28 13.68 3.90
C HIS A 65 -13.11 12.94 3.22
N LEU A 66 -13.18 12.84 1.88
CA LEU A 66 -12.11 12.26 1.05
C LEU A 66 -10.75 12.95 1.29
N GLY A 67 -10.77 14.29 1.44
CA GLY A 67 -9.58 15.09 1.68
C GLY A 67 -8.63 15.18 0.49
N ILE A 68 -7.55 15.89 0.70
CA ILE A 68 -6.52 16.16 -0.30
C ILE A 68 -5.18 15.64 0.24
N PHE A 69 -4.48 14.87 -0.59
CA PHE A 69 -3.11 14.46 -0.38
C PHE A 69 -2.11 15.39 -1.08
N ILE A 70 -1.01 15.66 -0.39
CA ILE A 70 0.27 16.05 -0.96
C ILE A 70 1.18 14.84 -0.77
N MET A 71 1.85 14.40 -1.84
CA MET A 71 2.63 13.17 -1.87
C MET A 71 4.03 13.45 -2.39
N ASP A 72 5.04 13.06 -1.61
CA ASP A 72 6.45 13.12 -1.99
C ASP A 72 7.02 11.71 -2.09
N PRO A 73 7.45 11.25 -3.29
CA PRO A 73 7.98 9.90 -3.46
C PRO A 73 9.35 9.76 -2.81
N THR A 74 9.49 8.77 -1.94
CA THR A 74 10.76 8.45 -1.25
C THR A 74 11.46 7.24 -1.85
N LYS A 75 10.71 6.27 -2.36
CA LYS A 75 11.26 5.07 -3.01
C LYS A 75 10.30 4.53 -4.08
N THR A 76 10.81 4.31 -5.30
CA THR A 76 10.06 3.69 -6.39
C THR A 76 10.49 2.24 -6.56
N ARG A 77 9.53 1.32 -6.83
CA ARG A 77 9.77 -0.11 -7.00
C ARG A 77 9.34 -0.67 -8.36
N ALA A 78 8.59 0.10 -9.13
CA ALA A 78 7.97 -0.35 -10.37
C ALA A 78 8.97 -0.94 -11.37
N ALA A 79 10.13 -0.30 -11.56
CA ALA A 79 11.15 -0.76 -12.51
C ALA A 79 11.74 -2.13 -12.16
N GLY A 80 11.88 -2.43 -10.87
CA GLY A 80 12.33 -3.74 -10.39
C GLY A 80 11.28 -4.83 -10.53
N LEU A 81 10.03 -4.49 -10.23
CA LEU A 81 8.90 -5.42 -10.30
C LEU A 81 8.58 -5.84 -11.74
N ILE A 82 8.59 -4.90 -12.69
CA ILE A 82 8.27 -5.17 -14.11
C ILE A 82 9.24 -6.17 -14.74
N LYS A 83 10.49 -6.22 -14.30
CA LYS A 83 11.51 -7.13 -14.82
C LYS A 83 11.25 -8.61 -14.50
N ASN A 84 10.42 -8.91 -13.51
CA ASN A 84 10.15 -10.27 -13.06
C ASN A 84 8.64 -10.49 -12.92
N LYS A 85 8.07 -11.28 -13.82
CA LYS A 85 6.63 -11.58 -13.86
C LYS A 85 6.09 -12.16 -12.56
N LEU A 86 6.84 -13.04 -11.91
CA LEU A 86 6.41 -13.68 -10.66
C LEU A 86 6.35 -12.67 -9.51
N ARG A 87 7.37 -11.80 -9.41
CA ARG A 87 7.38 -10.72 -8.41
C ARG A 87 6.26 -9.72 -8.64
N LEU A 88 6.02 -9.35 -9.89
CA LEU A 88 4.91 -8.46 -10.24
C LEU A 88 3.55 -9.09 -9.89
N SER A 89 3.36 -10.38 -10.17
CA SER A 89 2.14 -11.11 -9.78
C SER A 89 1.95 -11.14 -8.26
N GLY A 90 3.00 -11.43 -7.50
CA GLY A 90 2.95 -11.41 -6.04
C GLY A 90 2.63 -10.03 -5.48
N PHE A 91 3.24 -8.99 -6.04
CA PHE A 91 2.94 -7.60 -5.69
C PHE A 91 1.47 -7.24 -5.97
N ASN A 92 0.95 -7.56 -7.16
CA ASN A 92 -0.44 -7.31 -7.53
C ASN A 92 -1.41 -8.07 -6.63
N SER A 93 -1.10 -9.31 -6.28
CA SER A 93 -1.87 -10.09 -5.32
C SER A 93 -1.91 -9.44 -3.94
N MET A 94 -0.77 -8.98 -3.43
CA MET A 94 -0.67 -8.25 -2.16
C MET A 94 -1.55 -6.99 -2.17
N VAL A 95 -1.45 -6.16 -3.21
CA VAL A 95 -2.28 -4.94 -3.35
C VAL A 95 -3.76 -5.30 -3.38
N SER A 96 -4.14 -6.31 -4.17
CA SER A 96 -5.54 -6.76 -4.27
C SER A 96 -6.10 -7.26 -2.95
N LEU A 97 -5.31 -8.00 -2.17
CA LEU A 97 -5.71 -8.47 -0.85
C LEU A 97 -5.88 -7.31 0.13
N ILE A 98 -4.95 -6.36 0.18
CA ILE A 98 -5.07 -5.16 1.02
C ILE A 98 -6.36 -4.39 0.68
N LEU A 99 -6.61 -4.14 -0.61
CA LEU A 99 -7.79 -3.41 -1.06
C LEU A 99 -9.11 -4.12 -0.74
N ALA A 100 -9.12 -5.46 -0.83
CA ALA A 100 -10.32 -6.26 -0.63
C ALA A 100 -10.64 -6.51 0.85
N THR A 101 -9.65 -6.54 1.73
CA THR A 101 -9.81 -7.08 3.08
C THR A 101 -9.62 -6.08 4.19
N LEU A 102 -8.72 -5.10 4.04
CA LEU A 102 -8.48 -4.14 5.11
C LEU A 102 -9.57 -3.06 5.15
N PRO A 103 -10.08 -2.71 6.32
CA PRO A 103 -10.99 -1.59 6.48
C PRO A 103 -10.27 -0.26 6.19
N GLU A 104 -11.04 0.74 5.77
CA GLU A 104 -10.52 2.09 5.59
C GLU A 104 -10.30 2.77 6.95
N ARG A 105 -9.20 3.55 7.02
CA ARG A 105 -8.89 4.45 8.15
C ARG A 105 -8.69 3.73 9.49
N GLU A 106 -8.40 2.44 9.46
CA GLU A 106 -8.05 1.68 10.65
C GLU A 106 -6.54 1.50 10.73
N PRO A 107 -5.89 2.03 11.80
CA PRO A 107 -4.45 1.89 11.98
C PRO A 107 -4.05 0.42 12.18
N LEU A 108 -3.11 -0.07 11.37
CA LEU A 108 -2.56 -1.43 11.41
C LEU A 108 -1.03 -1.36 11.34
N ASN A 109 -0.41 -0.69 12.31
CA ASN A 109 1.01 -0.33 12.30
C ASN A 109 1.93 -1.54 12.13
N GLU A 110 1.66 -2.63 12.86
CA GLU A 110 2.50 -3.83 12.78
C GLU A 110 2.34 -4.54 11.44
N PHE A 111 1.14 -4.59 10.91
CA PHE A 111 0.89 -5.15 9.58
C PHE A 111 1.51 -4.29 8.48
N TYR A 112 1.49 -2.96 8.63
CA TYR A 112 2.20 -2.04 7.74
C TYR A 112 3.70 -2.35 7.69
N LYS A 113 4.36 -2.50 8.85
CA LYS A 113 5.79 -2.87 8.92
C LYS A 113 6.07 -4.19 8.22
N LYS A 114 5.22 -5.21 8.41
CA LYS A 114 5.36 -6.51 7.74
C LYS A 114 5.17 -6.39 6.21
N THR A 115 4.27 -5.53 5.76
CA THR A 115 4.08 -5.23 4.34
C THR A 115 5.32 -4.56 3.74
N MET A 116 5.95 -3.63 4.46
CA MET A 116 7.20 -3.01 4.05
C MET A 116 8.35 -4.02 3.93
N LEU A 117 8.49 -4.92 4.91
CA LEU A 117 9.50 -5.99 4.87
C LEU A 117 9.28 -6.92 3.68
N LEU A 118 8.03 -7.26 3.36
CA LEU A 118 7.71 -8.05 2.16
C LEU A 118 8.15 -7.31 0.89
N LEU A 119 7.80 -6.03 0.75
CA LEU A 119 8.18 -5.23 -0.41
C LEU A 119 9.69 -5.14 -0.59
N ASP A 120 10.43 -4.95 0.49
CA ASP A 120 11.90 -4.92 0.44
C ASP A 120 12.48 -6.30 0.09
N SER A 121 11.87 -7.39 0.55
CA SER A 121 12.29 -8.74 0.19
C SER A 121 12.07 -9.05 -1.29
N THR A 122 11.03 -8.50 -1.91
CA THR A 122 10.78 -8.70 -3.35
C THR A 122 11.87 -8.09 -4.23
N GLU A 123 12.59 -7.10 -3.74
CA GLU A 123 13.70 -6.47 -4.47
C GLU A 123 15.00 -7.24 -4.35
N ASN A 124 15.30 -7.79 -3.17
CA ASN A 124 16.64 -8.22 -2.79
C ASN A 124 16.77 -9.70 -2.43
N ASN A 125 15.68 -10.48 -2.37
CA ASN A 125 15.71 -11.84 -1.86
C ASN A 125 15.12 -12.85 -2.87
N GLU A 126 15.84 -13.92 -3.13
CA GLU A 126 15.34 -15.04 -3.95
C GLU A 126 14.21 -15.81 -3.27
N ASN A 127 14.18 -15.82 -1.93
CA ASN A 127 13.17 -16.50 -1.13
C ASN A 127 11.94 -15.60 -0.81
N TRP A 128 11.67 -14.57 -1.59
CA TRP A 128 10.57 -13.66 -1.34
C TRP A 128 9.19 -14.35 -1.32
N VAL A 129 9.02 -15.48 -2.02
CA VAL A 129 7.78 -16.27 -2.00
C VAL A 129 7.46 -16.76 -0.59
N LYS A 130 8.47 -17.21 0.16
CA LYS A 130 8.29 -17.58 1.57
C LYS A 130 7.87 -16.39 2.41
N SER A 131 8.48 -15.23 2.19
CA SER A 131 8.09 -13.98 2.86
C SER A 131 6.65 -13.59 2.53
N TYR A 132 6.22 -13.79 1.29
CA TYR A 132 4.85 -13.56 0.86
C TYR A 132 3.85 -14.48 1.59
N LEU A 133 4.13 -15.77 1.70
CA LEU A 133 3.28 -16.71 2.42
C LEU A 133 3.17 -16.36 3.92
N ILE A 134 4.27 -15.98 4.54
CA ILE A 134 4.28 -15.51 5.93
C ILE A 134 3.44 -14.23 6.07
N TRP A 135 3.55 -13.31 5.13
CA TRP A 135 2.74 -12.09 5.11
C TRP A 135 1.24 -12.39 4.98
N GLU A 136 0.82 -13.36 4.15
CA GLU A 136 -0.58 -13.79 4.07
C GLU A 136 -1.09 -14.35 5.39
N LEU A 137 -0.28 -15.12 6.11
CA LEU A 137 -0.65 -15.61 7.45
C LEU A 137 -0.86 -14.46 8.44
N PHE A 138 -0.03 -13.43 8.39
CA PHE A 138 -0.25 -12.22 9.20
C PHE A 138 -1.51 -11.48 8.80
N LEU A 139 -1.81 -11.39 7.51
CA LEU A 139 -3.07 -10.80 7.05
C LEU A 139 -4.28 -11.54 7.61
N LEU A 140 -4.28 -12.86 7.54
CA LEU A 140 -5.34 -13.68 8.14
C LEU A 140 -5.47 -13.44 9.65
N GLN A 141 -4.37 -13.30 10.36
CA GLN A 141 -4.36 -13.00 11.78
C GLN A 141 -4.99 -11.62 12.07
N GLU A 142 -4.63 -10.59 11.31
CA GLU A 142 -5.22 -9.24 11.44
C GLU A 142 -6.72 -9.24 11.16
N LEU A 143 -7.19 -10.10 10.24
CA LEU A 143 -8.61 -10.26 9.93
C LEU A 143 -9.37 -11.14 10.94
N GLY A 144 -8.72 -11.65 11.96
CA GLY A 144 -9.34 -12.50 12.99
C GLY A 144 -9.37 -14.00 12.64
N TYR A 145 -8.75 -14.42 11.54
CA TYR A 145 -8.65 -15.82 11.13
C TYR A 145 -7.30 -16.44 11.52
N GLY A 146 -6.82 -16.17 12.73
CA GLY A 146 -5.56 -16.72 13.21
C GLY A 146 -5.53 -18.26 13.09
N LEU A 147 -4.57 -18.78 12.33
CA LEU A 147 -4.34 -20.21 12.19
C LEU A 147 -3.26 -20.67 13.18
N ASP A 148 -3.58 -21.64 14.02
CA ASP A 148 -2.58 -22.35 14.82
C ASP A 148 -1.95 -23.46 13.97
N LEU A 149 -0.74 -23.20 13.48
CA LEU A 149 0.05 -24.14 12.67
C LEU A 149 1.05 -24.93 13.53
N SER A 150 0.99 -24.83 14.85
CA SER A 150 1.91 -25.53 15.79
C SER A 150 1.59 -27.02 15.91
N THR A 151 0.34 -27.41 15.62
CA THR A 151 -0.10 -28.80 15.68
C THR A 151 -0.69 -29.25 14.34
N CYS A 152 -0.36 -30.48 13.93
CA CYS A 152 -1.00 -31.09 12.76
C CYS A 152 -2.48 -31.37 13.11
N ALA A 153 -3.40 -30.94 12.23
CA ALA A 153 -4.76 -31.42 12.27
C ALA A 153 -4.74 -32.92 11.89
N ILE A 154 -5.07 -33.78 12.87
CA ILE A 154 -5.28 -35.20 12.63
C ILE A 154 -6.72 -35.42 12.16
#